data_e198ea7fb063c0ff6e51e4dd710bc345
#
_entry.id   e198ea7fb063c0ff6e51e4dd710bc345
#
_cell.length_a   1.000
_cell.length_b   1.000
_cell.length_c   1.000
_cell.angle_alpha   90.00
_cell.angle_beta   90.00
_cell.angle_gamma   90.00
#
_symmetry.space_group_name_H-M   'P 1'
#
loop_
_entity.id
_entity.type
_entity.pdbx_description
1 polymer ?
#
loop_
_entity_poly.entity_id
_entity_poly.type
_entity_poly.pdbx_seq_one_letter_code
_entity_poly.pdbx_strand_id
1 'polypeptide(L)'
;MNYWIGVASRDHVARGVAGGFCQLCHGKAQALKRMKKGDWIIYYSPKETMDGNQPCQQFTAIGEVIDDTVYALAMTPDFVPFRRDIRFLAAQPVSIRPLLAQLSFIKDPRHWGQIFRFGHLKIQQTDFELIASQMLEQPVTMTRHHDQPSKQASLLD
;
A
#
# COMPACT_ATOMS: atom_id res chain seq x y z
N MET A 1 9.08 -7.86 -11.05
CA MET A 1 8.32 -6.83 -10.32
C MET A 1 7.01 -7.42 -9.84
N ASN A 2 6.76 -7.32 -8.56
CA ASN A 2 5.51 -7.81 -7.95
C ASN A 2 4.71 -6.66 -7.40
N TYR A 3 3.41 -6.91 -7.19
CA TYR A 3 2.46 -5.91 -6.73
C TYR A 3 1.78 -6.43 -5.47
N TRP A 4 1.68 -5.57 -4.46
CA TRP A 4 1.29 -5.98 -3.12
C TRP A 4 0.22 -5.06 -2.56
N ILE A 5 -0.63 -5.60 -1.69
CA ILE A 5 -1.49 -4.81 -0.81
C ILE A 5 -1.03 -5.03 0.62
N GLY A 6 -0.84 -3.93 1.34
CA GLY A 6 -0.64 -3.96 2.78
C GLY A 6 -1.88 -3.43 3.46
N VAL A 7 -2.22 -3.97 4.63
CA VAL A 7 -3.43 -3.59 5.35
C VAL A 7 -3.03 -2.89 6.65
N ALA A 8 -3.51 -1.67 6.83
CA ALA A 8 -3.27 -0.90 8.03
C ALA A 8 -4.33 0.19 8.17
N SER A 9 -4.57 0.64 9.40
CA SER A 9 -5.49 1.74 9.63
C SER A 9 -5.00 3.01 8.95
N ARG A 10 -5.93 3.92 8.64
CA ARG A 10 -5.61 5.12 7.89
C ARG A 10 -4.58 6.00 8.58
N ASP A 11 -4.69 6.16 9.90
CA ASP A 11 -3.75 6.97 10.67
C ASP A 11 -2.34 6.35 10.64
N HIS A 12 -2.25 5.03 10.70
CA HIS A 12 -0.98 4.33 10.59
C HIS A 12 -0.35 4.57 9.23
N VAL A 13 -1.15 4.46 8.16
CA VAL A 13 -0.68 4.70 6.80
C VAL A 13 -0.16 6.13 6.65
N ALA A 14 -0.88 7.11 7.22
CA ALA A 14 -0.47 8.50 7.14
C ALA A 14 0.91 8.72 7.77
N ARG A 15 1.18 8.06 8.89
CA ARG A 15 2.51 8.16 9.52
C ARG A 15 3.60 7.55 8.64
N GLY A 16 3.30 6.42 8.01
CA GLY A 16 4.24 5.79 7.09
C GLY A 16 4.53 6.65 5.88
N VAL A 17 3.50 7.26 5.31
CA VAL A 17 3.67 8.16 4.16
C VAL A 17 4.52 9.35 4.54
N ALA A 18 4.24 9.97 5.69
CA ALA A 18 5.01 11.11 6.15
C ALA A 18 6.48 10.76 6.38
N GLY A 19 6.76 9.55 6.85
CA GLY A 19 8.12 9.10 7.14
C GLY A 19 8.80 8.36 5.99
N GLY A 20 8.07 8.04 4.93
CA GLY A 20 8.65 7.30 3.80
C GLY A 20 8.90 5.83 4.07
N PHE A 21 8.10 5.20 4.92
CA PHE A 21 8.32 3.79 5.27
C PHE A 21 7.02 3.00 5.30
N CYS A 22 7.19 1.68 5.22
CA CYS A 22 6.13 0.70 5.34
C CYS A 22 6.37 -0.14 6.59
N GLN A 23 5.31 -0.34 7.38
CA GLN A 23 5.31 -1.19 8.55
C GLN A 23 4.04 -2.01 8.51
N LEU A 24 4.15 -3.33 8.55
CA LEU A 24 3.05 -4.25 8.31
C LEU A 24 2.94 -5.27 9.43
N CYS A 25 1.77 -5.86 9.56
CA CYS A 25 1.55 -7.04 10.40
C CYS A 25 2.09 -6.85 11.82
N HIS A 26 1.74 -5.73 12.45
CA HIS A 26 2.14 -5.38 13.81
C HIS A 26 3.66 -5.27 13.96
N GLY A 27 4.34 -4.82 12.91
CA GLY A 27 5.78 -4.57 12.96
C GLY A 27 6.66 -5.80 12.77
N LYS A 28 6.09 -6.92 12.31
CA LYS A 28 6.87 -8.12 12.02
C LYS A 28 7.61 -7.96 10.70
N ALA A 29 8.77 -8.62 10.60
CA ALA A 29 9.62 -8.50 9.43
C ALA A 29 9.16 -9.32 8.24
N GLN A 30 8.41 -10.39 8.47
CA GLN A 30 8.18 -11.42 7.46
C GLN A 30 7.52 -10.88 6.19
N ALA A 31 6.46 -10.09 6.33
CA ALA A 31 5.77 -9.52 5.17
C ALA A 31 6.70 -8.57 4.40
N LEU A 32 7.48 -7.76 5.11
CA LEU A 32 8.39 -6.81 4.47
C LEU A 32 9.46 -7.52 3.65
N LYS A 33 9.94 -8.67 4.12
CA LYS A 33 10.98 -9.42 3.44
C LYS A 33 10.50 -10.08 2.15
N ARG A 34 9.19 -10.24 1.98
CA ARG A 34 8.64 -10.84 0.78
C ARG A 34 8.72 -9.90 -0.42
N MET A 35 8.79 -8.60 -0.18
CA MET A 35 8.89 -7.62 -1.24
C MET A 35 10.33 -7.44 -1.68
N LYS A 36 10.52 -7.02 -2.92
CA LYS A 36 11.83 -6.78 -3.52
C LYS A 36 11.91 -5.33 -3.97
N LYS A 37 13.13 -4.81 -4.07
CA LYS A 37 13.37 -3.50 -4.67
C LYS A 37 12.66 -3.42 -6.01
N GLY A 38 11.91 -2.36 -6.23
CA GLY A 38 11.15 -2.15 -7.45
C GLY A 38 9.74 -2.68 -7.43
N ASP A 39 9.37 -3.45 -6.39
CA ASP A 39 7.97 -3.86 -6.21
C ASP A 39 7.12 -2.67 -5.82
N TRP A 40 5.82 -2.77 -6.05
CA TRP A 40 4.86 -1.74 -5.71
C TRP A 40 3.93 -2.22 -4.61
N ILE A 41 3.49 -1.28 -3.78
CA ILE A 41 2.55 -1.56 -2.70
C ILE A 41 1.45 -0.51 -2.68
N ILE A 42 0.22 -0.97 -2.49
CA ILE A 42 -0.93 -0.13 -2.19
C ILE A 42 -1.41 -0.49 -0.80
N TYR A 43 -1.68 0.51 0.03
CA TYR A 43 -2.29 0.27 1.33
C TYR A 43 -3.80 0.27 1.22
N TYR A 44 -4.42 -0.73 1.83
CA TYR A 44 -5.85 -0.76 2.07
C TYR A 44 -6.11 -0.49 3.54
N SER A 45 -6.98 0.44 3.85
CA SER A 45 -7.31 0.82 5.23
C SER A 45 -8.76 0.47 5.52
N PRO A 46 -9.01 -0.58 6.34
CA PRO A 46 -10.37 -0.94 6.70
C PRO A 46 -11.01 0.06 7.67
N LYS A 47 -10.20 0.69 8.52
CA LYS A 47 -10.67 1.60 9.56
C LYS A 47 -9.81 2.86 9.62
N GLU A 48 -10.35 3.90 10.25
CA GLU A 48 -9.62 5.15 10.44
C GLU A 48 -8.48 4.99 11.45
N THR A 49 -8.73 4.27 12.55
CA THR A 49 -7.72 4.01 13.58
C THR A 49 -7.78 2.54 13.97
N MET A 50 -6.65 2.02 14.49
CA MET A 50 -6.58 0.62 14.89
C MET A 50 -7.56 0.30 16.01
N ASP A 51 -7.67 1.19 17.01
CA ASP A 51 -8.49 0.94 18.19
C ASP A 51 -9.94 1.37 18.03
N GLY A 52 -10.26 2.07 16.95
CA GLY A 52 -11.60 2.62 16.75
C GLY A 52 -12.48 1.70 15.94
N ASN A 53 -13.73 2.12 15.79
CA ASN A 53 -14.72 1.39 15.00
C ASN A 53 -15.13 2.13 13.73
N GLN A 54 -14.59 3.32 13.50
CA GLN A 54 -14.95 4.12 12.34
C GLN A 54 -14.41 3.45 11.08
N PRO A 55 -15.27 3.04 10.14
CA PRO A 55 -14.80 2.40 8.91
C PRO A 55 -14.13 3.41 8.00
N CYS A 56 -13.15 2.95 7.24
CA CYS A 56 -12.52 3.71 6.18
C CYS A 56 -12.78 3.04 4.83
N GLN A 57 -12.36 1.79 4.70
CA GLN A 57 -12.63 0.97 3.51
C GLN A 57 -12.14 1.61 2.22
N GLN A 58 -10.95 2.19 2.28
CA GLN A 58 -10.34 2.89 1.15
C GLN A 58 -8.92 2.39 0.91
N PHE A 59 -8.50 2.48 -0.35
CA PHE A 59 -7.08 2.41 -0.69
C PHE A 59 -6.49 3.79 -0.39
N THR A 60 -5.47 3.85 0.49
CA THR A 60 -5.06 5.10 1.11
C THR A 60 -3.66 5.57 0.74
N ALA A 61 -2.82 4.70 0.19
CA ALA A 61 -1.48 5.10 -0.25
C ALA A 61 -0.96 4.14 -1.30
N ILE A 62 -0.03 4.63 -2.11
CA ILE A 62 0.63 3.84 -3.15
C ILE A 62 2.09 4.25 -3.22
N GLY A 63 2.99 3.27 -3.33
CA GLY A 63 4.41 3.57 -3.41
C GLY A 63 5.24 2.42 -3.93
N GLU A 64 6.52 2.71 -4.10
CA GLU A 64 7.50 1.78 -4.65
C GLU A 64 8.55 1.43 -3.60
N VAL A 65 8.90 0.14 -3.53
CA VAL A 65 9.97 -0.34 -2.65
C VAL A 65 11.31 0.10 -3.24
N ILE A 66 12.06 0.93 -2.50
CA ILE A 66 13.22 1.62 -3.08
C ILE A 66 14.55 0.90 -2.90
N ASP A 67 14.62 -0.07 -1.98
CA ASP A 67 15.86 -0.82 -1.76
C ASP A 67 15.52 -2.20 -1.18
N ASP A 68 16.54 -2.97 -0.84
CA ASP A 68 16.38 -4.31 -0.30
C ASP A 68 16.60 -4.41 1.20
N THR A 69 16.54 -3.29 1.91
CA THR A 69 16.81 -3.24 3.34
C THR A 69 15.54 -3.29 4.16
N VAL A 70 15.48 -4.25 5.08
CA VAL A 70 14.47 -4.30 6.14
C VAL A 70 15.20 -4.01 7.45
N TYR A 71 14.73 -3.02 8.20
CA TYR A 71 15.43 -2.58 9.40
C TYR A 71 14.46 -2.47 10.58
N ALA A 72 15.02 -2.57 11.79
CA ALA A 72 14.25 -2.43 13.02
C ALA A 72 14.46 -1.03 13.58
N LEU A 73 13.38 -0.47 14.14
CA LEU A 73 13.43 0.84 14.77
C LEU A 73 12.72 0.77 16.11
N ALA A 74 13.45 1.01 17.19
CA ALA A 74 12.86 0.98 18.52
C ALA A 74 11.95 2.20 18.70
N MET A 75 10.65 1.96 18.88
CA MET A 75 9.68 3.02 19.18
C MET A 75 9.52 3.18 20.68
N THR A 76 9.53 2.05 21.40
CA THR A 76 9.58 2.02 22.86
C THR A 76 10.50 0.87 23.23
N PRO A 77 10.93 0.74 24.51
CA PRO A 77 11.75 -0.41 24.90
C PRO A 77 11.08 -1.75 24.60
N ASP A 78 9.75 -1.78 24.59
CA ASP A 78 9.00 -3.01 24.42
C ASP A 78 8.46 -3.19 23.00
N PHE A 79 8.65 -2.22 22.11
CA PHE A 79 8.14 -2.30 20.75
C PHE A 79 9.19 -1.84 19.75
N VAL A 80 9.76 -2.82 19.04
CA VAL A 80 10.81 -2.60 18.03
C VAL A 80 10.31 -3.16 16.71
N PRO A 81 9.46 -2.41 16.00
CA PRO A 81 8.92 -2.89 14.74
C PRO A 81 9.97 -2.87 13.63
N PHE A 82 9.76 -3.72 12.64
CA PHE A 82 10.53 -3.68 11.41
C PHE A 82 9.86 -2.77 10.39
N ARG A 83 10.69 -2.12 9.59
CA ARG A 83 10.25 -1.18 8.56
C ARG A 83 11.02 -1.39 7.27
N ARG A 84 10.43 -0.86 6.21
CA ARG A 84 11.06 -0.85 4.89
C ARG A 84 10.75 0.47 4.22
N ASP A 85 11.74 1.09 3.60
CA ASP A 85 11.56 2.40 2.98
C ASP A 85 10.79 2.29 1.67
N ILE A 86 9.87 3.21 1.49
CA ILE A 86 8.97 3.28 0.35
C ILE A 86 8.98 4.70 -0.21
N ARG A 87 9.00 4.80 -1.53
CA ARG A 87 8.80 6.08 -2.21
C ARG A 87 7.31 6.20 -2.53
N PHE A 88 6.60 6.90 -1.67
CA PHE A 88 5.16 7.10 -1.88
C PHE A 88 4.89 8.14 -2.94
N LEU A 89 3.86 7.91 -3.74
CA LEU A 89 3.40 8.86 -4.74
C LEU A 89 2.28 9.71 -4.17
N ALA A 90 2.14 10.93 -4.69
CA ALA A 90 0.99 11.77 -4.39
C ALA A 90 -0.26 11.08 -4.95
N ALA A 91 -1.25 10.87 -4.12
CA ALA A 91 -2.43 10.09 -4.49
C ALA A 91 -3.62 10.52 -3.65
N GLN A 92 -4.80 10.24 -4.17
CA GLN A 92 -6.05 10.45 -3.42
C GLN A 92 -6.57 9.10 -2.94
N PRO A 93 -7.23 9.07 -1.78
CA PRO A 93 -7.84 7.83 -1.32
C PRO A 93 -9.02 7.45 -2.22
N VAL A 94 -9.24 6.14 -2.37
CA VAL A 94 -10.29 5.62 -3.25
C VAL A 94 -11.05 4.53 -2.51
N SER A 95 -12.38 4.63 -2.51
CA SER A 95 -13.22 3.62 -1.90
C SER A 95 -13.08 2.29 -2.64
N ILE A 96 -13.00 1.19 -1.88
CA ILE A 96 -12.96 -0.14 -2.48
C ILE A 96 -14.32 -0.54 -3.05
N ARG A 97 -15.41 0.01 -2.51
CA ARG A 97 -16.74 -0.50 -2.83
C ARG A 97 -17.10 -0.48 -4.32
N PRO A 98 -16.84 0.61 -5.07
CA PRO A 98 -17.14 0.57 -6.50
C PRO A 98 -16.27 -0.40 -7.30
N LEU A 99 -15.14 -0.86 -6.73
CA LEU A 99 -14.19 -1.71 -7.42
C LEU A 99 -14.37 -3.20 -7.13
N LEU A 100 -15.22 -3.56 -6.18
CA LEU A 100 -15.33 -4.94 -5.70
C LEU A 100 -15.55 -5.96 -6.79
N ALA A 101 -16.40 -5.65 -7.76
CA ALA A 101 -16.73 -6.58 -8.83
C ALA A 101 -15.61 -6.72 -9.86
N GLN A 102 -14.66 -5.81 -9.87
CA GLN A 102 -13.60 -5.78 -10.87
C GLN A 102 -12.27 -6.32 -10.36
N LEU A 103 -12.11 -6.47 -9.03
CA LEU A 103 -10.86 -6.94 -8.44
C LEU A 103 -10.83 -8.45 -8.42
N SER A 104 -9.87 -9.05 -9.10
CA SER A 104 -9.83 -10.51 -9.29
C SER A 104 -9.57 -11.26 -7.99
N PHE A 105 -8.93 -10.60 -7.01
CA PHE A 105 -8.65 -11.26 -5.73
C PHE A 105 -9.84 -11.27 -4.78
N ILE A 106 -10.93 -10.59 -5.11
CA ILE A 106 -12.17 -10.63 -4.34
C ILE A 106 -13.02 -11.76 -4.92
N LYS A 107 -12.98 -12.95 -4.30
CA LYS A 107 -13.64 -14.12 -4.83
C LYS A 107 -15.12 -14.17 -4.50
N ASP A 108 -15.50 -13.69 -3.31
CA ASP A 108 -16.88 -13.68 -2.86
C ASP A 108 -17.24 -12.26 -2.42
N PRO A 109 -18.02 -11.53 -3.23
CA PRO A 109 -18.39 -10.16 -2.88
C PRO A 109 -19.12 -10.01 -1.54
N ARG A 110 -19.79 -11.07 -1.09
CA ARG A 110 -20.50 -11.03 0.20
C ARG A 110 -19.56 -11.06 1.39
N HIS A 111 -18.34 -11.56 1.19
CA HIS A 111 -17.33 -11.69 2.23
C HIS A 111 -16.02 -11.05 1.78
N TRP A 112 -16.12 -9.94 1.09
CA TRP A 112 -14.99 -9.33 0.41
C TRP A 112 -13.87 -8.90 1.35
N GLY A 113 -14.18 -8.63 2.61
CA GLY A 113 -13.16 -8.18 3.56
C GLY A 113 -12.26 -9.27 4.11
N GLN A 114 -12.61 -10.55 3.89
CA GLN A 114 -11.86 -11.66 4.52
C GLN A 114 -10.41 -11.73 4.07
N ILE A 115 -10.14 -11.45 2.80
CA ILE A 115 -8.78 -11.56 2.25
C ILE A 115 -7.81 -10.57 2.95
N PHE A 116 -8.34 -9.47 3.44
CA PHE A 116 -7.50 -8.45 4.08
C PHE A 116 -7.07 -8.82 5.49
N ARG A 117 -7.61 -9.89 6.06
CA ARG A 117 -7.18 -10.39 7.37
C ARG A 117 -5.75 -10.90 7.35
N PHE A 118 -5.24 -11.26 6.18
CA PHE A 118 -3.85 -11.69 6.06
C PHE A 118 -2.84 -10.55 6.25
N GLY A 119 -3.29 -9.31 6.16
CA GLY A 119 -2.45 -8.16 6.39
C GLY A 119 -1.51 -7.78 5.26
N HIS A 120 -1.19 -8.73 4.39
CA HIS A 120 -0.29 -8.51 3.26
C HIS A 120 -0.58 -9.55 2.20
N LEU A 121 -0.84 -9.12 0.97
CA LEU A 121 -1.14 -10.05 -0.11
C LEU A 121 -0.55 -9.57 -1.42
N LYS A 122 -0.18 -10.54 -2.25
CA LYS A 122 0.31 -10.28 -3.59
C LYS A 122 -0.89 -10.25 -4.54
N ILE A 123 -0.91 -9.28 -5.45
CA ILE A 123 -2.00 -9.12 -6.40
C ILE A 123 -1.45 -9.11 -7.82
N GLN A 124 -2.34 -9.26 -8.80
CA GLN A 124 -1.97 -9.21 -10.20
C GLN A 124 -1.77 -7.77 -10.65
N GLN A 125 -0.96 -7.60 -11.65
CA GLN A 125 -0.68 -6.29 -12.22
C GLN A 125 -1.96 -5.57 -12.66
N THR A 126 -2.89 -6.30 -13.27
CA THR A 126 -4.14 -5.70 -13.74
C THR A 126 -4.97 -5.12 -12.60
N ASP A 127 -5.03 -5.82 -11.47
CA ASP A 127 -5.71 -5.31 -10.29
C ASP A 127 -4.99 -4.08 -9.73
N PHE A 128 -3.67 -4.13 -9.69
CA PHE A 128 -2.88 -3.00 -9.21
C PHE A 128 -3.13 -1.77 -10.08
N GLU A 129 -3.07 -1.93 -11.39
CA GLU A 129 -3.25 -0.81 -12.31
C GLU A 129 -4.66 -0.22 -12.23
N LEU A 130 -5.66 -1.05 -12.03
CA LEU A 130 -7.03 -0.57 -11.84
C LEU A 130 -7.10 0.36 -10.62
N ILE A 131 -6.56 -0.09 -9.49
CA ILE A 131 -6.59 0.71 -8.27
C ILE A 131 -5.74 1.97 -8.44
N ALA A 132 -4.53 1.82 -8.97
CA ALA A 132 -3.61 2.93 -9.16
C ALA A 132 -4.20 4.02 -10.05
N SER A 133 -4.90 3.64 -11.11
CA SER A 133 -5.50 4.62 -12.04
C SER A 133 -6.55 5.48 -11.34
N GLN A 134 -7.20 4.93 -10.32
CA GLN A 134 -8.19 5.68 -9.54
C GLN A 134 -7.52 6.58 -8.49
N MET A 135 -6.38 6.15 -7.96
CA MET A 135 -5.69 6.88 -6.91
C MET A 135 -4.85 8.05 -7.44
N LEU A 136 -4.31 7.91 -8.64
CA LEU A 136 -3.41 8.90 -9.22
C LEU A 136 -4.19 9.85 -10.11
N GLU A 137 -3.86 11.12 -10.04
CA GLU A 137 -4.55 12.13 -10.84
C GLU A 137 -4.31 11.94 -12.32
N GLN A 138 -3.15 11.40 -12.66
CA GLN A 138 -2.78 11.17 -14.04
C GLN A 138 -2.45 9.71 -14.20
N PRO A 139 -2.76 9.12 -15.36
CA PRO A 139 -2.33 7.75 -15.62
C PRO A 139 -0.82 7.66 -15.52
N VAL A 140 -0.34 6.58 -14.87
CA VAL A 140 1.08 6.30 -14.74
C VAL A 140 1.37 5.03 -15.46
N THR A 141 2.42 5.03 -16.30
CA THR A 141 2.87 3.83 -16.97
C THR A 141 3.86 3.12 -16.06
N MET A 142 3.40 2.08 -15.41
CA MET A 142 4.20 1.36 -14.43
C MET A 142 5.31 0.54 -15.04
N THR A 143 5.24 0.28 -16.34
CA THR A 143 6.23 -0.53 -17.04
C THR A 143 7.43 0.25 -17.49
N ARG A 144 7.36 1.58 -17.43
CA ARG A 144 8.47 2.41 -17.86
C ARG A 144 8.91 3.28 -16.76
N HIS A 145 10.05 3.46 -16.79
CA HIS A 145 10.55 4.31 -15.87
C HIS A 145 11.24 5.36 -16.42
N HIS A 146 11.24 5.85 -16.76
CA HIS A 146 11.89 6.62 -17.27
C HIS A 146 11.49 7.75 -17.51
N ASP A 147 11.25 7.71 -17.81
CA ASP A 147 11.24 8.60 -18.19
C ASP A 147 10.66 9.58 -17.96
N GLN A 148 10.33 9.87 -17.80
CA GLN A 148 10.00 10.80 -17.68
C GLN A 148 9.85 11.58 -16.99
N PRO A 149 9.95 12.07 -16.98
CA PRO A 149 9.91 12.93 -16.37
C PRO A 149 9.38 13.81 -15.87
N SER A 150 9.34 14.23 -15.91
CA SER A 150 9.00 15.06 -15.48
C SER A 150 8.06 15.67 -15.35
N LYS A 151 7.45 15.62 -15.61
CA LYS A 151 6.50 16.23 -15.46
C LYS A 151 5.58 15.88 -14.83
N GLN A 152 5.51 15.20 -14.59
CA GLN A 152 4.89 14.73 -13.86
C GLN A 152 5.21 14.59 -12.80
N ALA A 153 5.75 14.83 -12.87
CA ALA A 153 6.10 14.69 -11.86
C ALA A 153 5.39 15.13 -10.89
N SER A 154 4.73 15.59 -11.19
CA SER A 154 4.28 15.74 -10.30
C SER A 154 3.54 14.94 -9.88
N LEU A 155 3.38 14.31 -10.35
CA LEU A 155 3.07 13.40 -9.92
C LEU A 155 3.82 12.85 -9.52
N LEU A 156 4.25 12.90 -9.80
CA LEU A 156 5.06 12.46 -9.46
C LEU A 156 5.74 13.15 -8.92
N ASP A 157 5.83 13.61 -8.64
CA ASP A 157 6.46 14.03 -8.22
C ASP A 157 6.48 14.34 -7.66
#